data_77bf05498d538ac3a135843f6fcf8748
#
_entry.id   77bf05498d538ac3a135843f6fcf8748
#
_cell.length_a   1.000
_cell.length_b   1.000
_cell.length_c   1.000
_cell.angle_alpha   90.00
_cell.angle_beta   90.00
_cell.angle_gamma   90.00
#
_symmetry.space_group_name_H-M   'P 1'
#
loop_
_entity.id
_entity.type
_entity.pdbx_description
1 polymer ?
#
loop_
_entity_poly.entity_id
_entity_poly.type
_entity_poly.pdbx_seq_one_letter_code
_entity_poly.pdbx_strand_id
1 'polypeptide(L)'
;MAGASKIIAVDINPKKFQMAERLGATDCVNSKALDKPVQQYIAGDLTKWGVDYSFDCTGNVQVMRAALECAHRGWGTSCVIGVAASGHEISTRPFQLVTGRVWKGTAFGGYKSRTDVPKLVEKNMAGELPIDHFITHMFDGVEKTNDAID
;
A
#
# COMPACT_ATOMS: atom_id res chain seq x y z
N MET A 1 -13.81 -2.40 3.51
CA MET A 1 -14.58 -3.00 2.39
C MET A 1 -14.24 -4.49 2.21
N ALA A 2 -12.98 -4.91 2.21
CA ALA A 2 -12.59 -6.31 2.01
C ALA A 2 -12.74 -7.21 3.25
N GLY A 3 -13.04 -6.66 4.42
CA GLY A 3 -13.25 -7.42 5.66
C GLY A 3 -11.98 -7.99 6.30
N ALA A 4 -10.82 -7.38 6.05
CA ALA A 4 -9.60 -7.78 6.72
C ALA A 4 -9.71 -7.54 8.23
N SER A 5 -9.32 -8.53 9.03
CA SER A 5 -9.35 -8.45 10.50
C SER A 5 -8.16 -7.66 11.06
N LYS A 6 -7.05 -7.60 10.33
CA LYS A 6 -5.86 -6.85 10.67
C LYS A 6 -5.38 -6.05 9.47
N ILE A 7 -5.14 -4.76 9.67
CA ILE A 7 -4.66 -3.84 8.63
C ILE A 7 -3.47 -3.09 9.22
N ILE A 8 -2.28 -3.37 8.70
CA ILE A 8 -1.01 -2.80 9.16
C ILE A 8 -0.61 -1.69 8.20
N ALA A 9 -0.66 -0.44 8.66
CA ALA A 9 -0.14 0.71 7.92
C ALA A 9 1.35 0.92 8.24
N VAL A 10 2.17 0.95 7.21
CA VAL A 10 3.62 1.18 7.32
C VAL A 10 3.98 2.47 6.64
N ASP A 11 4.58 3.40 7.36
CA ASP A 11 5.09 4.66 6.81
C ASP A 11 6.33 5.12 7.58
N ILE A 12 7.13 5.97 6.97
CA ILE A 12 8.25 6.66 7.64
C ILE A 12 7.82 8.00 8.27
N ASN A 13 6.63 8.50 7.92
CA ASN A 13 6.07 9.74 8.40
C ASN A 13 4.93 9.47 9.40
N PRO A 14 5.16 9.66 10.72
CA PRO A 14 4.16 9.38 11.73
C PRO A 14 2.89 10.25 11.62
N LYS A 15 2.95 11.39 10.93
CA LYS A 15 1.78 12.24 10.69
C LYS A 15 0.69 11.55 9.85
N LYS A 16 1.04 10.49 9.11
CA LYS A 16 0.09 9.71 8.30
C LYS A 16 -0.74 8.72 9.13
N PHE A 17 -0.29 8.36 10.31
CA PHE A 17 -0.90 7.29 11.10
C PHE A 17 -2.30 7.63 11.60
N GLN A 18 -2.54 8.86 12.04
CA GLN A 18 -3.88 9.29 12.46
C GLN A 18 -4.92 9.10 11.33
N MET A 19 -4.54 9.39 10.08
CA MET A 19 -5.43 9.17 8.94
C MET A 19 -5.59 7.68 8.65
N ALA A 20 -4.51 6.90 8.72
CA ALA A 20 -4.56 5.45 8.52
C ALA A 20 -5.50 4.77 9.52
N GLU A 21 -5.44 5.14 10.80
CA GLU A 21 -6.34 4.66 11.86
C GLU A 21 -7.80 5.02 11.59
N ARG A 22 -8.07 6.26 11.19
CA ARG A 22 -9.43 6.70 10.79
C ARG A 22 -9.99 5.90 9.62
N LEU A 23 -9.12 5.44 8.72
CA LEU A 23 -9.49 4.62 7.55
C LEU A 23 -9.48 3.12 7.86
N GLY A 24 -9.25 2.72 9.11
CA GLY A 24 -9.39 1.34 9.57
C GLY A 24 -8.09 0.57 9.75
N ALA A 25 -6.92 1.22 9.76
CA ALA A 25 -5.69 0.56 10.17
C ALA A 25 -5.79 0.13 11.65
N THR A 26 -5.44 -1.12 11.91
CA THR A 26 -5.41 -1.69 13.26
C THR A 26 -4.07 -1.50 13.94
N ASP A 27 -3.02 -1.40 13.14
CA ASP A 27 -1.64 -1.22 13.60
C ASP A 27 -0.93 -0.20 12.70
N CYS A 28 -0.15 0.68 13.30
CA CYS A 28 0.69 1.65 12.59
C CYS A 28 2.16 1.44 12.92
N VAL A 29 3.00 1.33 11.90
CA VAL A 29 4.42 0.99 12.05
C VAL A 29 5.30 2.04 11.38
N ASN A 30 6.09 2.75 12.16
CA ASN A 30 7.17 3.58 11.62
C ASN A 30 8.40 2.71 11.35
N SER A 31 8.64 2.41 10.09
CA SER A 31 9.76 1.51 9.70
C SER A 31 11.15 2.09 10.02
N LYS A 32 11.28 3.42 10.16
CA LYS A 32 12.54 4.07 10.58
C LYS A 32 12.81 3.98 12.09
N ALA A 33 11.80 3.72 12.89
CA ALA A 33 11.91 3.63 14.34
C ALA A 33 12.21 2.20 14.84
N LEU A 34 12.24 1.22 13.92
CA LEU A 34 12.52 -0.17 14.27
C LEU A 34 14.02 -0.44 14.36
N ASP A 35 14.40 -1.31 15.26
CA ASP A 35 15.76 -1.86 15.43
C ASP A 35 16.06 -3.03 14.48
N LYS A 36 15.07 -3.49 13.73
CA LYS A 36 15.12 -4.60 12.77
C LYS A 36 14.40 -4.25 11.47
N PRO A 37 14.66 -4.97 10.37
CA PRO A 37 13.92 -4.78 9.11
C PRO A 37 12.41 -4.95 9.30
N VAL A 38 11.63 -4.07 8.70
CA VAL A 38 10.17 -4.00 8.88
C VAL A 38 9.46 -5.32 8.52
N GLN A 39 9.93 -6.03 7.50
CA GLN A 39 9.37 -7.33 7.12
C GLN A 39 9.58 -8.39 8.21
N GLN A 40 10.70 -8.34 8.93
CA GLN A 40 10.94 -9.25 10.06
C GLN A 40 10.06 -8.92 11.25
N TYR A 41 9.86 -7.63 11.53
CA TYR A 41 8.96 -7.18 12.58
C TYR A 41 7.51 -7.61 12.29
N ILE A 42 7.02 -7.36 11.06
CA ILE A 42 5.65 -7.75 10.67
C ILE A 42 5.48 -9.26 10.73
N ALA A 43 6.39 -10.02 10.11
CA ALA A 43 6.25 -11.47 10.02
C ALA A 43 6.49 -12.19 11.36
N GLY A 44 7.36 -11.66 12.22
CA GLY A 44 7.71 -12.29 13.49
C GLY A 44 6.86 -11.82 14.67
N ASP A 45 6.80 -10.49 14.87
CA ASP A 45 6.24 -9.92 16.09
C ASP A 45 4.74 -9.62 15.97
N LEU A 46 4.29 -9.12 14.80
CA LEU A 46 2.89 -8.73 14.63
C LEU A 46 1.97 -9.87 14.15
N THR A 47 2.48 -10.78 13.33
CA THR A 47 1.64 -11.79 12.67
C THR A 47 2.10 -13.23 12.91
N LYS A 48 3.30 -13.45 13.41
CA LYS A 48 3.99 -14.74 13.59
C LYS A 48 4.40 -15.43 12.28
N TRP A 49 3.61 -15.32 11.21
CA TRP A 49 3.83 -16.05 9.95
C TRP A 49 3.83 -15.18 8.71
N GLY A 50 3.57 -13.89 8.85
CA GLY A 50 3.41 -12.95 7.76
C GLY A 50 1.94 -12.64 7.46
N VAL A 51 1.73 -11.68 6.57
CA VAL A 51 0.40 -11.21 6.15
C VAL A 51 -0.09 -11.99 4.93
N ASP A 52 -1.42 -12.13 4.78
CA ASP A 52 -2.00 -12.75 3.60
C ASP A 52 -1.80 -11.90 2.35
N TYR A 53 -1.90 -10.57 2.52
CA TYR A 53 -1.72 -9.60 1.43
C TYR A 53 -0.81 -8.46 1.89
N SER A 54 0.10 -8.05 1.03
CA SER A 54 0.89 -6.84 1.21
C SER A 54 0.84 -5.98 -0.06
N PHE A 55 0.90 -4.66 0.12
CA PHE A 55 0.80 -3.68 -0.97
C PHE A 55 1.95 -2.69 -0.86
N ASP A 56 2.75 -2.58 -1.92
CA ASP A 56 3.66 -1.46 -2.05
C ASP A 56 2.97 -0.30 -2.77
N CYS A 57 2.92 0.85 -2.12
CA CYS A 57 2.38 2.09 -2.68
C CYS A 57 3.44 3.19 -2.78
N THR A 58 4.73 2.85 -2.62
CA THR A 58 5.82 3.84 -2.50
C THR A 58 6.63 4.01 -3.77
N GLY A 59 6.71 2.98 -4.61
CA GLY A 59 7.62 2.95 -5.75
C GLY A 59 9.10 2.70 -5.39
N ASN A 60 9.40 2.41 -4.12
CA ASN A 60 10.75 2.09 -3.68
C ASN A 60 11.02 0.59 -3.81
N VAL A 61 12.03 0.20 -4.58
CA VAL A 61 12.34 -1.21 -4.85
C VAL A 61 12.70 -2.02 -3.58
N GLN A 62 13.27 -1.37 -2.56
CA GLN A 62 13.55 -2.03 -1.27
C GLN A 62 12.25 -2.27 -0.47
N VAL A 63 11.30 -1.34 -0.55
CA VAL A 63 9.98 -1.50 0.07
C VAL A 63 9.18 -2.57 -0.66
N MET A 64 9.24 -2.64 -2.00
CA MET A 64 8.62 -3.71 -2.78
C MET A 64 9.12 -5.09 -2.34
N ARG A 65 10.44 -5.22 -2.14
CA ARG A 65 11.05 -6.45 -1.62
C ARG A 65 10.60 -6.74 -0.19
N ALA A 66 10.60 -5.76 0.70
CA ALA A 66 10.15 -5.93 2.09
C ALA A 66 8.67 -6.34 2.14
N ALA A 67 7.83 -5.79 1.26
CA ALA A 67 6.42 -6.16 1.12
C ALA A 67 6.26 -7.63 0.71
N LEU A 68 7.08 -8.14 -0.22
CA LEU A 68 7.09 -9.57 -0.54
C LEU A 68 7.54 -10.41 0.66
N GLU A 69 8.61 -10.01 1.32
CA GLU A 69 9.22 -10.79 2.40
C GLU A 69 8.36 -10.82 3.68
N CYS A 70 7.48 -9.82 3.91
CA CYS A 70 6.52 -9.86 5.03
C CYS A 70 5.26 -10.68 4.75
N ALA A 71 5.00 -11.05 3.50
CA ALA A 71 3.87 -11.90 3.14
C ALA A 71 4.04 -13.33 3.65
N HIS A 72 2.94 -14.00 3.95
CA HIS A 72 2.94 -15.36 4.48
C HIS A 72 3.65 -16.33 3.53
N ARG A 73 4.56 -17.11 4.09
CA ARG A 73 5.21 -18.21 3.35
C ARG A 73 4.16 -19.28 3.06
N GLY A 74 4.01 -19.64 1.79
CA GLY A 74 3.05 -20.65 1.34
C GLY A 74 1.94 -20.09 0.45
N TRP A 75 1.36 -18.91 0.77
CA TRP A 75 0.27 -18.35 -0.03
C TRP A 75 0.18 -16.84 -0.06
N GLY A 76 0.99 -16.14 0.74
CA GLY A 76 0.92 -14.68 0.83
C GLY A 76 1.15 -14.00 -0.53
N THR A 77 0.33 -13.01 -0.82
CA THR A 77 0.39 -12.24 -2.08
C THR A 77 0.89 -10.83 -1.83
N SER A 78 1.96 -10.45 -2.50
CA SER A 78 2.47 -9.07 -2.52
C SER A 78 2.10 -8.39 -3.85
N CYS A 79 1.48 -7.23 -3.77
CA CYS A 79 1.07 -6.45 -4.92
C CYS A 79 1.88 -5.16 -5.01
N VAL A 80 2.57 -4.97 -6.13
CA VAL A 80 3.28 -3.73 -6.46
C VAL A 80 2.30 -2.77 -7.12
N ILE A 81 2.09 -1.61 -6.51
CA ILE A 81 1.25 -0.52 -7.00
C ILE A 81 2.10 0.72 -7.27
N GLY A 82 3.07 0.99 -6.41
CA GLY A 82 3.99 2.11 -6.54
C GLY A 82 4.83 2.01 -7.82
N VAL A 83 5.11 3.15 -8.42
CA VAL A 83 5.90 3.23 -9.66
C VAL A 83 7.34 3.60 -9.30
N ALA A 84 8.27 2.70 -9.59
CA ALA A 84 9.69 2.97 -9.41
C ALA A 84 10.23 3.88 -10.53
N ALA A 85 11.34 4.56 -10.26
CA ALA A 85 12.02 5.34 -11.28
C ALA A 85 12.50 4.45 -12.43
N SER A 86 12.58 5.03 -13.63
CA SER A 86 13.04 4.31 -14.83
C SER A 86 14.42 3.68 -14.61
N GLY A 87 14.57 2.44 -15.07
CA GLY A 87 15.82 1.67 -14.93
C GLY A 87 16.01 1.00 -13.58
N HIS A 88 15.13 1.20 -12.62
CA HIS A 88 15.19 0.46 -11.36
C HIS A 88 14.67 -0.96 -11.52
N GLU A 89 15.37 -1.90 -10.90
CA GLU A 89 15.02 -3.32 -10.89
C GLU A 89 14.64 -3.76 -9.48
N ILE A 90 13.66 -4.65 -9.38
CA ILE A 90 13.36 -5.35 -8.13
C ILE A 90 14.12 -6.67 -8.08
N SER A 91 14.63 -7.00 -6.90
CA SER A 91 15.38 -8.24 -6.70
C SER A 91 14.92 -8.98 -5.44
N THR A 92 14.86 -10.29 -5.51
CA THR A 92 14.59 -11.14 -4.36
C THR A 92 15.31 -12.48 -4.47
N ARG A 93 15.42 -13.19 -3.35
CA ARG A 93 15.94 -14.56 -3.38
C ARG A 93 14.88 -15.49 -3.98
N PRO A 94 15.21 -16.38 -4.92
CA PRO A 94 14.26 -17.31 -5.53
C PRO A 94 13.46 -18.12 -4.50
N PHE A 95 14.06 -18.41 -3.35
CA PHE A 95 13.41 -19.11 -2.25
C PHE A 95 12.14 -18.40 -1.73
N GLN A 96 12.05 -17.09 -1.86
CA GLN A 96 10.85 -16.35 -1.47
C GLN A 96 9.64 -16.73 -2.33
N LEU A 97 9.88 -17.07 -3.60
CA LEU A 97 8.81 -17.45 -4.53
C LEU A 97 8.57 -18.97 -4.56
N VAL A 98 9.62 -19.79 -4.50
CA VAL A 98 9.48 -21.25 -4.54
C VAL A 98 8.71 -21.78 -3.33
N THR A 99 8.69 -21.04 -2.22
CA THR A 99 7.90 -21.40 -1.03
C THR A 99 6.42 -21.04 -1.13
N GLY A 100 5.95 -20.49 -2.26
CA GLY A 100 4.54 -20.29 -2.55
C GLY A 100 4.05 -18.84 -2.46
N ARG A 101 4.92 -17.86 -2.13
CA ARG A 101 4.54 -16.45 -2.22
C ARG A 101 4.25 -16.05 -3.66
N VAL A 102 3.30 -15.15 -3.82
CA VAL A 102 2.97 -14.54 -5.10
C VAL A 102 3.46 -13.10 -5.12
N TRP A 103 4.22 -12.74 -6.13
CA TRP A 103 4.59 -11.35 -6.39
C TRP A 103 3.91 -10.91 -7.69
N LYS A 104 3.05 -9.90 -7.62
CA LYS A 104 2.31 -9.40 -8.78
C LYS A 104 2.23 -7.88 -8.77
N GLY A 105 1.95 -7.31 -9.92
CA GLY A 105 1.61 -5.90 -10.05
C GLY A 105 0.14 -5.71 -10.38
N THR A 106 -0.28 -4.46 -10.35
CA THR A 106 -1.59 -4.05 -10.85
C THR A 106 -1.49 -2.66 -11.47
N ALA A 107 -2.16 -2.48 -12.61
CA ALA A 107 -2.40 -1.17 -13.19
C ALA A 107 -3.86 -0.81 -12.94
N PHE A 108 -4.09 0.38 -12.37
CA PHE A 108 -5.43 0.89 -12.05
C PHE A 108 -6.29 -0.10 -11.21
N GLY A 109 -5.64 -0.87 -10.32
CA GLY A 109 -6.31 -1.86 -9.47
C GLY A 109 -6.95 -3.04 -10.24
N GLY A 110 -6.63 -3.20 -11.53
CA GLY A 110 -7.29 -4.17 -12.41
C GLY A 110 -8.68 -3.73 -12.89
N TYR A 111 -9.09 -2.49 -12.59
CA TYR A 111 -10.37 -1.94 -13.01
C TYR A 111 -10.38 -1.58 -14.50
N LYS A 112 -11.51 -1.83 -15.15
CA LYS A 112 -11.80 -1.33 -16.50
C LYS A 112 -12.36 0.08 -16.36
N SER A 113 -11.58 1.11 -16.68
CA SER A 113 -11.89 2.51 -16.36
C SER A 113 -13.30 2.95 -16.83
N ARG A 114 -13.71 2.59 -18.05
CA ARG A 114 -15.04 2.97 -18.60
C ARG A 114 -16.21 2.41 -17.80
N THR A 115 -16.10 1.16 -17.32
CA THR A 115 -17.21 0.45 -16.67
C THR A 115 -17.13 0.50 -15.16
N ASP A 116 -15.93 0.64 -14.60
CA ASP A 116 -15.75 0.49 -13.17
C ASP A 116 -15.56 1.81 -12.43
N VAL A 117 -15.07 2.89 -13.11
CA VAL A 117 -15.02 4.22 -12.49
C VAL A 117 -16.42 4.73 -12.12
N PRO A 118 -17.47 4.63 -12.99
CA PRO A 118 -18.82 5.00 -12.57
C PRO A 118 -19.28 4.28 -11.30
N LYS A 119 -18.99 2.98 -11.15
CA LYS A 119 -19.32 2.21 -9.95
C LYS A 119 -18.58 2.70 -8.68
N LEU A 120 -17.33 3.18 -8.84
CA LEU A 120 -16.59 3.79 -7.73
C LEU A 120 -17.22 5.13 -7.34
N VAL A 121 -17.68 5.92 -8.31
CA VAL A 121 -18.40 7.18 -8.06
C VAL A 121 -19.70 6.90 -7.31
N GLU A 122 -20.49 5.91 -7.74
CA GLU A 122 -21.72 5.48 -7.05
C GLU A 122 -21.44 5.09 -5.60
N LYS A 123 -20.38 4.32 -5.34
CA LYS A 123 -19.97 3.95 -3.97
C LYS A 123 -19.54 5.14 -3.13
N ASN A 124 -18.85 6.11 -3.73
CA ASN A 124 -18.49 7.34 -3.04
C ASN A 124 -19.75 8.13 -2.67
N MET A 125 -20.67 8.32 -3.62
CA MET A 125 -21.95 9.02 -3.39
C MET A 125 -22.81 8.32 -2.32
N ALA A 126 -22.74 7.00 -2.23
CA ALA A 126 -23.43 6.22 -1.20
C ALA A 126 -22.72 6.25 0.18
N GLY A 127 -21.55 6.91 0.28
CA GLY A 127 -20.74 6.95 1.51
C GLY A 127 -19.97 5.66 1.81
N GLU A 128 -19.99 4.68 0.91
CA GLU A 128 -19.29 3.40 1.07
C GLU A 128 -17.78 3.51 0.79
N LEU A 129 -17.37 4.51 0.00
CA LEU A 129 -15.99 4.79 -0.36
C LEU A 129 -15.65 6.26 -0.11
N PRO A 130 -15.28 6.65 1.11
CA PRO A 130 -14.93 8.02 1.44
C PRO A 130 -13.56 8.38 0.84
N ILE A 131 -13.53 9.20 -0.22
CA ILE A 131 -12.29 9.64 -0.88
C ILE A 131 -11.93 11.10 -0.58
N ASP A 132 -12.82 11.89 0.00
CA ASP A 132 -12.60 13.30 0.30
C ASP A 132 -11.39 13.52 1.22
N HIS A 133 -11.08 12.53 2.07
CA HIS A 133 -9.92 12.57 2.96
C HIS A 133 -8.57 12.59 2.24
N PHE A 134 -8.53 12.25 0.95
CA PHE A 134 -7.31 12.29 0.14
C PHE A 134 -7.08 13.67 -0.50
N ILE A 135 -8.07 14.57 -0.46
CA ILE A 135 -7.92 15.95 -0.91
C ILE A 135 -7.20 16.72 0.19
N THR A 136 -5.91 16.98 0.01
CA THR A 136 -5.07 17.67 0.99
C THR A 136 -4.94 19.16 0.74
N HIS A 137 -5.05 19.59 -0.51
CA HIS A 137 -4.92 20.99 -0.95
C HIS A 137 -5.95 21.31 -2.02
N MET A 138 -6.47 22.51 -1.98
CA MET A 138 -7.37 23.05 -2.99
C MET A 138 -6.80 24.37 -3.51
N PHE A 139 -6.80 24.55 -4.81
CA PHE A 139 -6.30 25.75 -5.48
C PHE A 139 -7.39 26.30 -6.37
N ASP A 140 -7.72 27.57 -6.17
CA ASP A 140 -8.75 28.25 -6.95
C ASP A 140 -8.12 29.00 -8.13
N GLY A 141 -8.69 28.80 -9.31
CA GLY A 141 -8.30 29.48 -10.54
C GLY A 141 -7.11 28.83 -11.26
N VAL A 142 -7.07 29.04 -12.57
CA VAL A 142 -6.03 28.49 -13.46
C VAL A 142 -4.65 29.09 -13.18
N GLU A 143 -4.59 30.30 -12.64
CA GLU A 143 -3.37 30.97 -12.24
C GLU A 143 -2.60 30.28 -11.12
N LYS A 144 -3.28 29.43 -10.36
CA LYS A 144 -2.70 28.61 -9.28
C LYS A 144 -2.19 27.25 -9.74
N THR A 145 -2.24 26.95 -11.04
CA THR A 145 -1.85 25.64 -11.57
C THR A 145 -0.38 25.30 -11.24
N ASN A 146 0.53 26.27 -11.35
CA ASN A 146 1.94 26.02 -11.03
C ASN A 146 2.14 25.74 -9.54
N ASP A 147 1.46 26.49 -8.67
CA ASP A 147 1.50 26.28 -7.22
C ASP A 147 0.95 24.89 -6.83
N ALA A 148 0.05 24.33 -7.64
CA ALA A 148 -0.54 23.01 -7.40
C ALA A 148 0.37 21.86 -7.89
N ILE A 149 1.31 22.14 -8.81
CA ILE A 149 2.25 21.15 -9.37
C ILE A 149 3.52 21.06 -8.49
N ASP A 150 3.98 22.17 -7.91
CA ASP A 150 5.15 22.27 -7.04
C ASP A 150 4.85 21.70 -5.62
#